data_1f3157ff548c10775eecd8d325ecd94a
#
_entry.id   1f3157ff548c10775eecd8d325ecd94a
#
_cell.length_a   1.000
_cell.length_b   1.000
_cell.length_c   1.000
_cell.angle_alpha   90.00
_cell.angle_beta   90.00
_cell.angle_gamma   90.00
#
_symmetry.space_group_name_H-M   'P 1'
#
loop_
_entity.id
_entity.type
_entity.pdbx_description
1 polymer ?
#
loop_
_entity_poly.entity_id
_entity_poly.type
_entity_poly.pdbx_seq_one_letter_code
_entity_poly.pdbx_strand_id
1 'polypeptide(L)'
;TLSSGMKLRQSRHEVNMLKEQVEVLSGQGGPENEIIGESEAMQEVFSTINKLSETDANILILGENGTGKDVIARLLYRCSPRYGKPFVTIDLGSIPEQLFESELFGYEKGAFTDARKAKAGRMEVATGGTLFLDEIGNLSLPMQSKLLTAIEKRQISRLGSTQSVPIDVRLICATNADIRAMVDEGNFRQDLLYRINTIEIHIPPLRERGNDVILLAEFFLERYARKYKKEMHGLTREAKNKLLKYNWPGNVRELQHTIERAVILGDGSLLKPENFLFHSSVRQKKEEEVLNLELLERQAVEKAMRLSEGNITRAAEYLGITRFALYRKLEKPVSYTHLRA
;
A
#
# COMPACT_ATOMS: atom_id res chain seq x y z
N THR A 1 -31.15 46.19 -3.58
CA THR A 1 -30.34 46.00 -2.33
C THR A 1 -30.69 44.71 -1.60
N LEU A 2 -31.94 44.24 -1.56
CA LEU A 2 -32.37 42.98 -0.93
C LEU A 2 -31.85 41.74 -1.70
N SER A 3 -31.82 41.78 -3.05
CA SER A 3 -31.31 40.69 -3.91
C SER A 3 -29.82 40.44 -3.74
N SER A 4 -28.99 41.49 -3.51
CA SER A 4 -27.54 41.37 -3.30
C SER A 4 -27.20 40.70 -1.96
N GLY A 5 -27.99 41.00 -0.90
CA GLY A 5 -27.80 40.39 0.41
C GLY A 5 -28.15 38.92 0.47
N MET A 6 -29.20 38.50 -0.31
CA MET A 6 -29.57 37.09 -0.45
C MET A 6 -28.50 36.28 -1.21
N LYS A 7 -27.97 36.80 -2.32
CA LYS A 7 -26.91 36.19 -3.09
C LYS A 7 -25.62 36.02 -2.25
N LEU A 8 -25.29 37.02 -1.42
CA LEU A 8 -24.13 36.97 -0.55
C LEU A 8 -24.29 35.92 0.59
N ARG A 9 -25.50 35.78 1.14
CA ARG A 9 -25.81 34.74 2.12
C ARG A 9 -25.79 33.34 1.51
N GLN A 10 -26.33 33.18 0.31
CA GLN A 10 -26.33 31.92 -0.41
C GLN A 10 -24.92 31.49 -0.79
N SER A 11 -24.07 32.40 -1.28
CA SER A 11 -22.66 32.15 -1.57
C SER A 11 -21.85 31.81 -0.30
N ARG A 12 -22.11 32.48 0.84
CA ARG A 12 -21.47 32.11 2.13
C ARG A 12 -21.91 30.75 2.63
N HIS A 13 -23.17 30.39 2.43
CA HIS A 13 -23.67 29.07 2.84
C HIS A 13 -23.06 27.96 1.97
N GLU A 14 -22.93 28.16 0.65
CA GLU A 14 -22.22 27.26 -0.27
C GLU A 14 -20.74 27.13 0.08
N VAL A 15 -20.06 28.24 0.37
CA VAL A 15 -18.65 28.23 0.80
C VAL A 15 -18.47 27.49 2.13
N ASN A 16 -19.39 27.63 3.09
CA ASN A 16 -19.30 26.88 4.34
C ASN A 16 -19.61 25.40 4.15
N MET A 17 -20.60 25.05 3.35
CA MET A 17 -20.88 23.65 2.98
C MET A 17 -19.71 22.99 2.25
N LEU A 18 -19.07 23.71 1.33
CA LEU A 18 -17.86 23.27 0.65
C LEU A 18 -16.67 23.11 1.60
N LYS A 19 -16.51 24.02 2.58
CA LYS A 19 -15.48 23.89 3.61
C LYS A 19 -15.71 22.67 4.50
N GLU A 20 -16.94 22.45 4.98
CA GLU A 20 -17.29 21.26 5.77
C GLU A 20 -17.09 19.96 4.95
N GLN A 21 -17.45 19.95 3.67
CA GLN A 21 -17.16 18.81 2.76
C GLN A 21 -15.66 18.60 2.57
N VAL A 22 -14.88 19.67 2.44
CA VAL A 22 -13.41 19.59 2.34
C VAL A 22 -12.79 19.09 3.64
N GLU A 23 -13.27 19.52 4.82
CA GLU A 23 -12.81 19.01 6.12
C GLU A 23 -13.10 17.51 6.29
N VAL A 24 -14.30 17.06 5.92
CA VAL A 24 -14.68 15.64 5.95
C VAL A 24 -13.85 14.83 4.97
N LEU A 25 -13.60 15.37 3.76
CA LEU A 25 -12.82 14.70 2.72
C LEU A 25 -11.31 14.73 2.95
N SER A 26 -10.80 15.74 3.66
CA SER A 26 -9.38 15.88 3.98
C SER A 26 -8.93 15.08 5.20
N GLY A 27 -9.88 14.53 5.98
CA GLY A 27 -9.55 13.69 7.13
C GLY A 27 -8.60 14.39 8.09
N GLN A 28 -8.89 15.65 8.49
CA GLN A 28 -8.02 16.38 9.40
C GLN A 28 -7.90 15.67 10.74
N GLY A 29 -6.73 15.11 10.94
CA GLY A 29 -5.91 14.97 12.12
C GLY A 29 -6.55 14.57 13.44
N GLY A 30 -6.54 13.29 13.71
CA GLY A 30 -6.40 12.79 15.09
C GLY A 30 -4.92 12.46 15.39
N PRO A 31 -4.57 12.06 16.61
CA PRO A 31 -3.26 11.56 16.99
C PRO A 31 -2.82 10.30 16.24
N GLU A 32 -3.59 9.90 15.23
CA GLU A 32 -3.35 8.74 14.36
C GLU A 32 -2.23 8.92 13.33
N ASN A 33 -1.69 10.14 13.20
CA ASN A 33 -0.76 10.52 12.15
C ASN A 33 0.68 10.76 12.65
N GLU A 34 1.04 10.20 13.79
CA GLU A 34 2.40 10.26 14.30
C GLU A 34 3.25 9.23 13.56
N ILE A 35 4.30 9.69 12.89
CA ILE A 35 5.21 8.83 12.15
C ILE A 35 6.33 8.41 13.08
N ILE A 36 6.41 7.11 13.33
CA ILE A 36 7.41 6.51 14.20
C ILE A 36 8.37 5.69 13.35
N GLY A 37 9.67 5.96 13.49
CA GLY A 37 10.74 5.24 12.83
C GLY A 37 12.08 5.88 13.10
N GLU A 38 13.01 5.11 13.65
CA GLU A 38 14.39 5.51 13.94
C GLU A 38 15.39 4.70 13.13
N SER A 39 14.94 3.65 12.42
CA SER A 39 15.79 2.83 11.58
C SER A 39 16.44 3.66 10.45
N GLU A 40 17.65 3.28 10.06
CA GLU A 40 18.42 3.93 9.00
C GLU A 40 17.58 4.03 7.70
N ALA A 41 16.90 2.94 7.33
CA ALA A 41 16.02 2.92 6.17
C ALA A 41 14.86 3.94 6.25
N MET A 42 14.28 4.18 7.43
CA MET A 42 13.26 5.23 7.60
C MET A 42 13.86 6.63 7.64
N GLN A 43 15.08 6.80 8.17
CA GLN A 43 15.77 8.10 8.15
C GLN A 43 16.09 8.55 6.72
N GLU A 44 16.43 7.65 5.81
CA GLU A 44 16.58 7.97 4.38
C GLU A 44 15.26 8.48 3.77
N VAL A 45 14.13 7.84 4.09
CA VAL A 45 12.80 8.29 3.67
C VAL A 45 12.53 9.70 4.20
N PHE A 46 12.77 9.97 5.50
CA PHE A 46 12.57 11.30 6.10
C PHE A 46 13.49 12.36 5.50
N SER A 47 14.74 12.02 5.24
CA SER A 47 15.69 12.91 4.55
C SER A 47 15.17 13.30 3.17
N THR A 48 14.63 12.36 2.42
CA THR A 48 14.03 12.60 1.11
C THR A 48 12.81 13.53 1.23
N ILE A 49 11.91 13.25 2.19
CA ILE A 49 10.73 14.08 2.44
C ILE A 49 11.12 15.52 2.77
N ASN A 50 12.14 15.71 3.61
CA ASN A 50 12.63 17.06 3.96
C ASN A 50 13.16 17.84 2.74
N LYS A 51 13.85 17.16 1.81
CA LYS A 51 14.30 17.78 0.55
C LYS A 51 13.15 18.20 -0.37
N LEU A 52 11.99 17.55 -0.23
CA LEU A 52 10.80 17.79 -1.03
C LEU A 52 9.84 18.81 -0.41
N SER A 53 10.10 19.26 0.81
CA SER A 53 9.21 20.14 1.58
C SER A 53 8.90 21.46 0.87
N GLU A 54 9.83 22.00 0.09
CA GLU A 54 9.66 23.26 -0.64
C GLU A 54 9.22 23.08 -2.10
N THR A 55 8.94 21.84 -2.52
CA THR A 55 8.63 21.53 -3.92
C THR A 55 7.17 21.19 -4.14
N ASP A 56 6.69 21.48 -5.34
CA ASP A 56 5.34 21.12 -5.82
C ASP A 56 5.37 19.90 -6.77
N ALA A 57 6.49 19.15 -6.72
CA ALA A 57 6.70 17.99 -7.57
C ALA A 57 5.66 16.88 -7.28
N ASN A 58 5.28 16.13 -8.32
CA ASN A 58 4.50 14.92 -8.18
C ASN A 58 5.38 13.82 -7.55
N ILE A 59 4.79 13.03 -6.68
CA ILE A 59 5.49 12.00 -5.91
C ILE A 59 4.79 10.66 -6.10
N LEU A 60 5.58 9.63 -6.37
CA LEU A 60 5.14 8.24 -6.38
C LEU A 60 5.71 7.52 -5.14
N ILE A 61 4.82 7.00 -4.29
CA ILE A 61 5.18 6.24 -3.09
C ILE A 61 4.99 4.75 -3.37
N LEU A 62 6.07 4.00 -3.29
CA LEU A 62 6.09 2.55 -3.46
C LEU A 62 6.30 1.86 -2.12
N GLY A 63 5.62 0.74 -1.92
CA GLY A 63 5.80 -0.06 -0.71
C GLY A 63 4.68 -1.08 -0.53
N GLU A 64 4.97 -2.12 0.21
CA GLU A 64 4.03 -3.20 0.50
C GLU A 64 2.76 -2.69 1.20
N ASN A 65 1.71 -3.51 1.17
CA ASN A 65 0.48 -3.20 1.90
C ASN A 65 0.73 -3.06 3.40
N GLY A 66 0.14 -2.01 4.00
CA GLY A 66 0.25 -1.75 5.43
C GLY A 66 1.57 -1.14 5.90
N THR A 67 2.45 -0.67 4.99
CA THR A 67 3.71 0.00 5.35
C THR A 67 3.54 1.44 5.83
N GLY A 68 2.36 2.06 5.62
CA GLY A 68 2.05 3.43 6.01
C GLY A 68 2.19 4.46 4.88
N LYS A 69 1.92 4.08 3.62
CA LYS A 69 1.98 4.98 2.45
C LYS A 69 1.10 6.23 2.63
N ASP A 70 -0.08 6.08 3.20
CA ASP A 70 -1.01 7.17 3.50
C ASP A 70 -0.46 8.14 4.57
N VAL A 71 0.23 7.61 5.59
CA VAL A 71 0.86 8.43 6.63
C VAL A 71 2.01 9.27 6.04
N ILE A 72 2.82 8.67 5.16
CA ILE A 72 3.88 9.39 4.42
C ILE A 72 3.28 10.44 3.48
N ALA A 73 2.20 10.14 2.77
CA ALA A 73 1.53 11.11 1.91
C ALA A 73 1.03 12.34 2.71
N ARG A 74 0.48 12.12 3.91
CA ARG A 74 0.07 13.19 4.82
C ARG A 74 1.26 13.99 5.35
N LEU A 75 2.39 13.34 5.65
CA LEU A 75 3.61 14.05 6.04
C LEU A 75 4.11 14.96 4.91
N LEU A 76 4.18 14.44 3.68
CA LEU A 76 4.55 15.20 2.49
C LEU A 76 3.66 16.43 2.27
N TYR A 77 2.35 16.28 2.52
CA TYR A 77 1.41 17.39 2.48
C TYR A 77 1.70 18.41 3.58
N ARG A 78 1.89 17.95 4.85
CA ARG A 78 2.17 18.83 5.99
C ARG A 78 3.45 19.65 5.84
N CYS A 79 4.47 19.05 5.23
CA CYS A 79 5.75 19.71 4.96
C CYS A 79 5.75 20.55 3.67
N SER A 80 4.63 20.65 2.93
CA SER A 80 4.58 21.30 1.63
C SER A 80 4.09 22.75 1.68
N PRO A 81 4.38 23.56 0.63
CA PRO A 81 3.83 24.91 0.49
C PRO A 81 2.30 24.94 0.38
N ARG A 82 1.67 23.78 0.11
CA ARG A 82 0.21 23.61 0.04
C ARG A 82 -0.42 23.20 1.37
N TYR A 83 0.34 23.20 2.48
CA TYR A 83 -0.24 22.96 3.80
C TYR A 83 -1.34 23.97 4.12
N GLY A 84 -2.47 23.49 4.67
CA GLY A 84 -3.65 24.32 4.93
C GLY A 84 -4.55 24.53 3.71
N LYS A 85 -4.20 24.01 2.53
CA LYS A 85 -5.06 23.89 1.36
C LYS A 85 -5.77 22.52 1.35
N PRO A 86 -6.75 22.27 0.45
CA PRO A 86 -7.40 20.97 0.37
C PRO A 86 -6.42 19.81 0.25
N PHE A 87 -6.58 18.76 1.07
CA PHE A 87 -5.92 17.46 0.92
C PHE A 87 -6.99 16.41 0.68
N VAL A 88 -7.16 16.01 -0.57
CA VAL A 88 -8.20 15.07 -0.99
C VAL A 88 -7.57 13.71 -1.21
N THR A 89 -8.14 12.67 -0.59
CA THR A 89 -7.68 11.28 -0.73
C THR A 89 -8.68 10.45 -1.52
N ILE A 90 -8.15 9.59 -2.38
CA ILE A 90 -8.93 8.59 -3.11
C ILE A 90 -8.18 7.27 -3.03
N ASP A 91 -8.83 6.26 -2.48
CA ASP A 91 -8.40 4.88 -2.57
C ASP A 91 -9.04 4.24 -3.81
N LEU A 92 -8.23 4.09 -4.87
CA LEU A 92 -8.67 3.55 -6.15
C LEU A 92 -8.95 2.05 -6.09
N GLY A 93 -8.44 1.35 -5.07
CA GLY A 93 -8.75 -0.05 -4.81
C GLY A 93 -10.14 -0.28 -4.22
N SER A 94 -10.71 0.74 -3.58
CA SER A 94 -12.02 0.65 -2.93
C SER A 94 -13.19 1.10 -3.84
N ILE A 95 -12.91 1.76 -4.97
CA ILE A 95 -13.93 2.31 -5.87
C ILE A 95 -14.18 1.32 -7.01
N PRO A 96 -15.44 0.90 -7.25
CA PRO A 96 -15.81 0.14 -8.44
C PRO A 96 -15.39 0.87 -9.73
N GLU A 97 -14.84 0.13 -10.70
CA GLU A 97 -14.28 0.71 -11.94
C GLU A 97 -15.26 1.65 -12.66
N GLN A 98 -16.55 1.30 -12.69
CA GLN A 98 -17.60 2.11 -13.34
C GLN A 98 -17.80 3.49 -12.69
N LEU A 99 -17.38 3.67 -11.43
CA LEU A 99 -17.51 4.91 -10.68
C LEU A 99 -16.25 5.77 -10.68
N PHE A 100 -15.09 5.25 -11.14
CA PHE A 100 -13.82 5.99 -11.15
C PHE A 100 -13.94 7.34 -11.83
N GLU A 101 -14.52 7.35 -13.02
CA GLU A 101 -14.66 8.57 -13.81
C GLU A 101 -15.53 9.61 -13.09
N SER A 102 -16.67 9.18 -12.56
CA SER A 102 -17.60 10.06 -11.85
C SER A 102 -17.03 10.59 -10.53
N GLU A 103 -16.25 9.79 -9.80
CA GLU A 103 -15.61 10.22 -8.56
C GLU A 103 -14.41 11.14 -8.83
N LEU A 104 -13.57 10.86 -9.83
CA LEU A 104 -12.40 11.67 -10.16
C LEU A 104 -12.77 13.00 -10.82
N PHE A 105 -13.61 12.97 -11.85
CA PHE A 105 -13.87 14.13 -12.69
C PHE A 105 -15.22 14.79 -12.41
N GLY A 106 -16.13 14.11 -11.69
CA GLY A 106 -17.47 14.60 -11.42
C GLY A 106 -18.43 14.40 -12.59
N TYR A 107 -19.67 14.84 -12.42
CA TYR A 107 -20.74 14.70 -13.42
C TYR A 107 -21.74 15.84 -13.36
N GLU A 108 -22.35 16.12 -14.50
CA GLU A 108 -23.47 17.04 -14.63
C GLU A 108 -24.82 16.32 -14.41
N LYS A 109 -25.84 17.10 -14.10
CA LYS A 109 -27.21 16.58 -14.00
C LYS A 109 -27.61 15.90 -15.32
N GLY A 110 -28.08 14.65 -15.23
CA GLY A 110 -28.50 13.87 -16.39
C GLY A 110 -27.38 13.11 -17.11
N ALA A 111 -26.15 13.12 -16.60
CA ALA A 111 -25.03 12.36 -17.17
C ALA A 111 -25.29 10.85 -17.20
N PHE A 112 -26.06 10.32 -16.27
CA PHE A 112 -26.55 8.94 -16.19
C PHE A 112 -27.91 8.91 -15.47
N THR A 113 -28.57 7.74 -15.45
CA THR A 113 -29.97 7.58 -15.01
C THR A 113 -30.26 8.17 -13.63
N ASP A 114 -29.29 8.06 -12.69
CA ASP A 114 -29.42 8.52 -11.30
C ASP A 114 -28.76 9.88 -11.02
N ALA A 115 -28.22 10.56 -12.05
CA ALA A 115 -27.57 11.86 -11.90
C ALA A 115 -28.59 12.99 -11.71
N ARG A 116 -29.28 13.02 -10.57
CA ARG A 116 -30.34 14.01 -10.26
C ARG A 116 -29.79 15.42 -10.02
N LYS A 117 -28.52 15.54 -9.58
CA LYS A 117 -27.81 16.80 -9.33
C LYS A 117 -26.39 16.68 -9.89
N ALA A 118 -25.80 17.80 -10.27
CA ALA A 118 -24.40 17.85 -10.62
C ALA A 118 -23.54 17.61 -9.36
N LYS A 119 -22.39 16.93 -9.51
CA LYS A 119 -21.41 16.67 -8.45
C LYS A 119 -20.02 17.02 -8.96
N ALA A 120 -19.29 17.85 -8.21
CA ALA A 120 -17.89 18.13 -8.46
C ALA A 120 -17.04 16.87 -8.22
N GLY A 121 -16.05 16.64 -9.08
CA GLY A 121 -15.10 15.54 -8.94
C GLY A 121 -14.01 15.84 -7.91
N ARG A 122 -13.31 14.80 -7.47
CA ARG A 122 -12.23 14.92 -6.50
C ARG A 122 -11.08 15.81 -7.00
N MET A 123 -10.77 15.80 -8.30
CA MET A 123 -9.74 16.67 -8.88
C MET A 123 -10.15 18.16 -8.82
N GLU A 124 -11.43 18.45 -9.02
CA GLU A 124 -11.96 19.81 -8.89
C GLU A 124 -11.92 20.27 -7.43
N VAL A 125 -12.34 19.43 -6.48
CA VAL A 125 -12.32 19.70 -5.03
C VAL A 125 -10.89 19.90 -4.52
N ALA A 126 -9.90 19.18 -5.10
CA ALA A 126 -8.50 19.28 -4.74
C ALA A 126 -7.78 20.51 -5.31
N THR A 127 -8.47 21.31 -6.13
CA THR A 127 -7.85 22.46 -6.82
C THR A 127 -7.27 23.47 -5.81
N GLY A 128 -6.05 23.91 -6.08
CA GLY A 128 -5.22 24.73 -5.18
C GLY A 128 -4.51 23.94 -4.08
N GLY A 129 -4.78 22.63 -3.95
CA GLY A 129 -4.28 21.77 -2.90
C GLY A 129 -3.53 20.53 -3.42
N THR A 130 -3.70 19.42 -2.72
CA THR A 130 -3.04 18.14 -2.99
C THR A 130 -4.08 17.03 -3.17
N LEU A 131 -3.91 16.20 -4.20
CA LEU A 131 -4.68 14.99 -4.41
C LEU A 131 -3.79 13.78 -4.16
N PHE A 132 -4.20 12.94 -3.21
CA PHE A 132 -3.57 11.66 -2.94
C PHE A 132 -4.36 10.52 -3.58
N LEU A 133 -3.73 9.82 -4.52
CA LEU A 133 -4.28 8.66 -5.22
C LEU A 133 -3.61 7.40 -4.67
N ASP A 134 -4.32 6.67 -3.82
CA ASP A 134 -3.83 5.38 -3.31
C ASP A 134 -4.19 4.26 -4.28
N GLU A 135 -3.31 3.26 -4.36
CA GLU A 135 -3.42 2.10 -5.25
C GLU A 135 -3.60 2.47 -6.74
N ILE A 136 -2.73 3.38 -7.23
CA ILE A 136 -2.76 3.89 -8.62
C ILE A 136 -2.64 2.77 -9.67
N GLY A 137 -2.01 1.63 -9.33
CA GLY A 137 -1.90 0.46 -10.19
C GLY A 137 -3.24 -0.17 -10.55
N ASN A 138 -4.32 0.11 -9.80
CA ASN A 138 -5.65 -0.45 -10.07
C ASN A 138 -6.43 0.30 -11.16
N LEU A 139 -5.88 1.39 -11.71
CA LEU A 139 -6.55 2.10 -12.81
C LEU A 139 -6.52 1.29 -14.11
N SER A 140 -7.67 1.17 -14.76
CA SER A 140 -7.74 0.62 -16.11
C SER A 140 -7.09 1.54 -17.15
N LEU A 141 -6.60 0.99 -18.25
CA LEU A 141 -5.91 1.74 -19.31
C LEU A 141 -6.72 2.94 -19.85
N PRO A 142 -8.06 2.85 -20.04
CA PRO A 142 -8.86 4.02 -20.41
C PRO A 142 -8.83 5.14 -19.38
N MET A 143 -8.86 4.78 -18.07
CA MET A 143 -8.80 5.76 -16.98
C MET A 143 -7.42 6.38 -16.83
N GLN A 144 -6.36 5.58 -17.05
CA GLN A 144 -4.99 6.09 -17.10
C GLN A 144 -4.82 7.17 -18.19
N SER A 145 -5.41 6.97 -19.38
CA SER A 145 -5.39 7.95 -20.47
C SER A 145 -6.12 9.24 -20.12
N LYS A 146 -7.27 9.14 -19.43
CA LYS A 146 -8.04 10.32 -18.98
C LYS A 146 -7.29 11.08 -17.89
N LEU A 147 -6.70 10.36 -16.93
CA LEU A 147 -5.88 10.95 -15.86
C LEU A 147 -4.67 11.69 -16.46
N LEU A 148 -3.94 11.06 -17.38
CA LEU A 148 -2.82 11.69 -18.09
C LEU A 148 -3.25 13.02 -18.75
N THR A 149 -4.35 12.98 -19.50
CA THR A 149 -4.90 14.17 -20.18
C THR A 149 -5.21 15.29 -19.18
N ALA A 150 -5.80 14.95 -18.03
CA ALA A 150 -6.15 15.91 -16.99
C ALA A 150 -4.90 16.56 -16.38
N ILE A 151 -3.84 15.75 -16.12
CA ILE A 151 -2.58 16.24 -15.56
C ILE A 151 -1.82 17.13 -16.56
N GLU A 152 -1.77 16.74 -17.83
CA GLU A 152 -1.05 17.47 -18.86
C GLU A 152 -1.71 18.82 -19.21
N LYS A 153 -3.01 18.80 -19.43
CA LYS A 153 -3.78 19.99 -19.81
C LYS A 153 -4.13 20.87 -18.62
N ARG A 154 -3.96 20.38 -17.39
CA ARG A 154 -4.46 21.01 -16.15
C ARG A 154 -5.92 21.41 -16.24
N GLN A 155 -6.72 20.55 -16.84
CA GLN A 155 -8.15 20.74 -17.05
C GLN A 155 -8.86 19.39 -17.01
N ILE A 156 -10.10 19.41 -16.55
CA ILE A 156 -11.00 18.26 -16.58
C ILE A 156 -12.32 18.65 -17.25
N SER A 157 -13.07 17.65 -17.69
CA SER A 157 -14.47 17.81 -18.08
C SER A 157 -15.32 16.84 -17.26
N ARG A 158 -16.43 17.33 -16.71
CA ARG A 158 -17.38 16.47 -15.99
C ARG A 158 -18.09 15.54 -16.96
N LEU A 159 -18.48 14.36 -16.49
CA LEU A 159 -19.31 13.45 -17.28
C LEU A 159 -20.59 14.16 -17.72
N GLY A 160 -20.95 14.00 -18.98
CA GLY A 160 -22.13 14.66 -19.58
C GLY A 160 -21.91 16.14 -19.91
N SER A 161 -20.69 16.69 -19.79
CA SER A 161 -20.33 18.05 -20.13
C SER A 161 -19.17 18.11 -21.13
N THR A 162 -19.23 19.08 -22.04
CA THR A 162 -18.11 19.46 -22.90
C THR A 162 -17.29 20.63 -22.33
N GLN A 163 -17.77 21.20 -21.23
CA GLN A 163 -17.13 22.35 -20.58
C GLN A 163 -15.86 21.93 -19.84
N SER A 164 -14.77 22.63 -20.14
CA SER A 164 -13.48 22.38 -19.49
C SER A 164 -13.37 23.21 -18.20
N VAL A 165 -12.98 22.56 -17.12
CA VAL A 165 -12.75 23.14 -15.79
C VAL A 165 -11.25 23.13 -15.51
N PRO A 166 -10.59 24.29 -15.28
CA PRO A 166 -9.17 24.31 -14.95
C PRO A 166 -8.94 23.72 -13.55
N ILE A 167 -7.84 23.00 -13.40
CA ILE A 167 -7.39 22.43 -12.14
C ILE A 167 -5.93 22.77 -11.87
N ASP A 168 -5.61 23.02 -10.61
CA ASP A 168 -4.22 23.18 -10.14
C ASP A 168 -4.02 22.26 -8.92
N VAL A 169 -3.49 21.06 -9.15
CA VAL A 169 -3.42 20.01 -8.15
C VAL A 169 -2.00 19.45 -8.10
N ARG A 170 -1.41 19.41 -6.90
CA ARG A 170 -0.22 18.58 -6.64
C ARG A 170 -0.64 17.14 -6.48
N LEU A 171 0.02 16.20 -7.17
CA LEU A 171 -0.28 14.79 -7.09
C LEU A 171 0.70 14.07 -6.17
N ILE A 172 0.16 13.25 -5.28
CA ILE A 172 0.88 12.20 -4.57
C ILE A 172 0.18 10.90 -4.93
N CYS A 173 0.90 9.96 -5.53
CA CYS A 173 0.37 8.64 -5.90
C CYS A 173 1.03 7.56 -5.04
N ALA A 174 0.31 6.50 -4.72
CA ALA A 174 0.85 5.36 -4.00
C ALA A 174 0.40 4.03 -4.61
N THR A 175 1.25 3.01 -4.50
CA THR A 175 0.88 1.64 -4.89
C THR A 175 1.78 0.61 -4.21
N ASN A 176 1.28 -0.62 -4.09
CA ASN A 176 2.03 -1.81 -3.72
C ASN A 176 2.44 -2.65 -4.94
N ALA A 177 1.91 -2.35 -6.12
CA ALA A 177 2.21 -3.06 -7.34
C ALA A 177 3.59 -2.69 -7.90
N ASP A 178 4.23 -3.63 -8.58
CA ASP A 178 5.40 -3.35 -9.41
C ASP A 178 4.95 -2.65 -10.70
N ILE A 179 4.88 -1.31 -10.62
CA ILE A 179 4.43 -0.48 -11.76
C ILE A 179 5.32 -0.66 -12.99
N ARG A 180 6.63 -0.95 -12.81
CA ARG A 180 7.55 -1.15 -13.94
C ARG A 180 7.24 -2.45 -14.66
N ALA A 181 7.03 -3.54 -13.92
CA ALA A 181 6.56 -4.79 -14.50
C ALA A 181 5.20 -4.61 -15.21
N MET A 182 4.27 -3.84 -14.63
CA MET A 182 2.98 -3.54 -15.27
C MET A 182 3.13 -2.74 -16.57
N VAL A 183 4.14 -1.87 -16.69
CA VAL A 183 4.44 -1.15 -17.94
C VAL A 183 4.96 -2.14 -18.99
N ASP A 184 5.89 -3.03 -18.63
CA ASP A 184 6.45 -4.04 -19.53
C ASP A 184 5.37 -5.01 -20.02
N GLU A 185 4.39 -5.34 -19.20
CA GLU A 185 3.22 -6.17 -19.54
C GLU A 185 2.13 -5.41 -20.32
N GLY A 186 2.25 -4.10 -20.48
CA GLY A 186 1.24 -3.26 -21.15
C GLY A 186 -0.01 -2.98 -20.29
N ASN A 187 0.03 -3.26 -18.98
CA ASN A 187 -1.06 -3.03 -18.04
C ASN A 187 -1.03 -1.61 -17.42
N PHE A 188 0.10 -0.91 -17.55
CA PHE A 188 0.24 0.48 -17.14
C PHE A 188 0.94 1.30 -18.23
N ARG A 189 0.48 2.53 -18.46
CA ARG A 189 1.03 3.40 -19.50
C ARG A 189 2.34 4.03 -19.04
N GLN A 190 3.36 3.92 -19.86
CA GLN A 190 4.67 4.52 -19.60
C GLN A 190 4.64 6.06 -19.53
N ASP A 191 3.82 6.70 -20.38
CA ASP A 191 3.66 8.16 -20.41
C ASP A 191 3.03 8.69 -19.11
N LEU A 192 2.03 7.99 -18.56
CA LEU A 192 1.44 8.33 -17.27
C LEU A 192 2.48 8.15 -16.15
N LEU A 193 3.24 7.03 -16.15
CA LEU A 193 4.27 6.80 -15.15
C LEU A 193 5.27 7.97 -15.09
N TYR A 194 5.81 8.40 -16.23
CA TYR A 194 6.73 9.55 -16.26
C TYR A 194 6.09 10.85 -15.74
N ARG A 195 4.80 11.03 -15.88
CA ARG A 195 4.11 12.23 -15.45
C ARG A 195 3.80 12.26 -13.95
N ILE A 196 3.54 11.11 -13.33
CA ILE A 196 3.26 11.01 -11.89
C ILE A 196 4.51 10.73 -11.06
N ASN A 197 5.57 10.19 -11.65
CA ASN A 197 6.81 9.79 -10.99
C ASN A 197 7.92 10.82 -11.24
N THR A 198 7.73 12.06 -10.78
CA THR A 198 8.84 13.03 -10.78
C THR A 198 9.87 12.67 -9.71
N ILE A 199 9.39 12.23 -8.54
CA ILE A 199 10.21 11.71 -7.44
C ILE A 199 9.56 10.43 -6.93
N GLU A 200 10.40 9.43 -6.69
CA GLU A 200 10.00 8.12 -6.16
C GLU A 200 10.46 7.97 -4.70
N ILE A 201 9.56 7.51 -3.85
CA ILE A 201 9.85 7.22 -2.44
C ILE A 201 9.50 5.76 -2.19
N HIS A 202 10.50 4.97 -1.80
CA HIS A 202 10.30 3.59 -1.39
C HIS A 202 10.16 3.50 0.13
N ILE A 203 9.04 2.97 0.61
CA ILE A 203 8.86 2.70 2.02
C ILE A 203 9.29 1.27 2.31
N PRO A 204 10.31 1.06 3.15
CA PRO A 204 10.78 -0.28 3.47
C PRO A 204 9.70 -1.08 4.21
N PRO A 205 9.58 -2.39 4.00
CA PRO A 205 8.70 -3.25 4.77
C PRO A 205 9.17 -3.32 6.24
N LEU A 206 8.25 -3.62 7.15
CA LEU A 206 8.51 -3.57 8.60
C LEU A 206 9.66 -4.49 9.03
N ARG A 207 9.83 -5.64 8.38
CA ARG A 207 10.95 -6.59 8.61
C ARG A 207 12.34 -6.00 8.33
N GLU A 208 12.44 -4.94 7.55
CA GLU A 208 13.67 -4.23 7.20
C GLU A 208 13.92 -2.98 8.06
N ARG A 209 13.00 -2.67 8.99
CA ARG A 209 13.08 -1.50 9.88
C ARG A 209 13.65 -1.83 11.27
N GLY A 210 14.21 -3.03 11.47
CA GLY A 210 14.88 -3.41 12.69
C GLY A 210 14.06 -3.15 13.97
N ASN A 211 14.58 -2.26 14.83
CA ASN A 211 13.95 -1.98 16.13
C ASN A 211 12.67 -1.14 16.05
N ASP A 212 12.32 -0.56 14.91
CA ASP A 212 11.06 0.19 14.72
C ASP A 212 9.82 -0.68 15.03
N VAL A 213 9.94 -2.01 14.86
CA VAL A 213 8.90 -2.97 15.28
C VAL A 213 8.53 -2.77 16.75
N ILE A 214 9.53 -2.60 17.62
CA ILE A 214 9.30 -2.43 19.07
C ILE A 214 8.75 -1.04 19.37
N LEU A 215 9.32 0.01 18.77
CA LEU A 215 8.83 1.38 18.94
C LEU A 215 7.36 1.50 18.55
N LEU A 216 6.99 0.96 17.41
CA LEU A 216 5.60 0.93 16.94
C LEU A 216 4.71 0.08 17.84
N ALA A 217 5.20 -1.07 18.32
CA ALA A 217 4.45 -1.93 19.22
C ALA A 217 4.15 -1.23 20.56
N GLU A 218 5.13 -0.54 21.13
CA GLU A 218 4.99 0.23 22.38
C GLU A 218 4.03 1.42 22.20
N PHE A 219 4.14 2.13 21.10
CA PHE A 219 3.21 3.21 20.74
C PHE A 219 1.75 2.71 20.62
N PHE A 220 1.52 1.62 19.88
CA PHE A 220 0.19 1.05 19.74
C PHE A 220 -0.33 0.50 21.06
N LEU A 221 0.54 -0.11 21.88
CA LEU A 221 0.17 -0.59 23.21
C LEU A 221 -0.35 0.57 24.08
N GLU A 222 0.39 1.68 24.19
CA GLU A 222 -0.01 2.84 24.98
C GLU A 222 -1.35 3.40 24.48
N ARG A 223 -1.48 3.55 23.16
CA ARG A 223 -2.70 4.03 22.51
C ARG A 223 -3.90 3.16 22.83
N TYR A 224 -3.77 1.84 22.70
CA TYR A 224 -4.88 0.91 22.93
C TYR A 224 -5.15 0.65 24.41
N ALA A 225 -4.14 0.66 25.27
CA ALA A 225 -4.33 0.60 26.71
C ALA A 225 -5.18 1.78 27.18
N ARG A 226 -4.89 3.00 26.68
CA ARG A 226 -5.69 4.21 26.95
C ARG A 226 -7.12 4.09 26.38
N LYS A 227 -7.27 3.65 25.12
CA LYS A 227 -8.57 3.49 24.44
C LYS A 227 -9.49 2.53 25.16
N TYR A 228 -8.95 1.38 25.61
CA TYR A 228 -9.71 0.31 26.28
C TYR A 228 -9.67 0.36 27.80
N LYS A 229 -9.04 1.41 28.37
CA LYS A 229 -8.91 1.61 29.84
C LYS A 229 -8.28 0.39 30.54
N LYS A 230 -7.26 -0.19 29.92
CA LYS A 230 -6.48 -1.31 30.46
C LYS A 230 -5.22 -0.78 31.15
N GLU A 231 -4.86 -1.34 32.29
CA GLU A 231 -3.62 -1.03 33.02
C GLU A 231 -2.45 -1.86 32.48
N MET A 232 -2.08 -1.59 31.22
CA MET A 232 -0.96 -2.23 30.55
C MET A 232 0.16 -1.21 30.31
N HIS A 233 1.36 -1.54 30.74
CA HIS A 233 2.47 -0.58 30.79
C HIS A 233 3.67 -0.98 29.91
N GLY A 234 3.63 -2.15 29.26
CA GLY A 234 4.76 -2.55 28.42
C GLY A 234 4.69 -3.99 27.90
N LEU A 235 5.80 -4.40 27.32
CA LEU A 235 6.05 -5.72 26.73
C LEU A 235 7.16 -6.42 27.52
N THR A 236 7.03 -7.72 27.80
CA THR A 236 8.16 -8.48 28.36
C THR A 236 9.28 -8.63 27.34
N ARG A 237 10.49 -8.94 27.80
CA ARG A 237 11.65 -9.14 26.92
C ARG A 237 11.41 -10.26 25.90
N GLU A 238 10.80 -11.33 26.34
CA GLU A 238 10.43 -12.48 25.51
C GLU A 238 9.40 -12.09 24.44
N ALA A 239 8.43 -11.23 24.81
CA ALA A 239 7.45 -10.67 23.89
C ALA A 239 8.11 -9.82 22.80
N LYS A 240 9.03 -8.91 23.19
CA LYS A 240 9.82 -8.11 22.24
C LYS A 240 10.60 -9.00 21.27
N ASN A 241 11.28 -10.03 21.78
CA ASN A 241 12.03 -10.97 20.95
C ASN A 241 11.13 -11.75 19.97
N LYS A 242 9.90 -12.08 20.38
CA LYS A 242 8.93 -12.74 19.51
C LYS A 242 8.47 -11.82 18.38
N LEU A 243 8.20 -10.53 18.68
CA LEU A 243 7.81 -9.53 17.68
C LEU A 243 8.93 -9.28 16.66
N LEU A 244 10.20 -9.19 17.09
CA LEU A 244 11.35 -8.98 16.21
C LEU A 244 11.62 -10.16 15.26
N LYS A 245 11.27 -11.39 15.65
CA LYS A 245 11.50 -12.59 14.84
C LYS A 245 10.43 -12.83 13.77
N TYR A 246 9.31 -12.13 13.87
CA TYR A 246 8.20 -12.31 12.92
C TYR A 246 8.37 -11.42 11.68
N ASN A 247 8.02 -11.94 10.51
CA ASN A 247 8.28 -11.26 9.22
C ASN A 247 7.29 -10.16 8.84
N TRP A 248 6.18 -10.04 9.59
CA TRP A 248 5.17 -9.00 9.38
C TRP A 248 4.69 -8.85 7.93
N PRO A 249 4.09 -9.89 7.30
CA PRO A 249 3.63 -9.81 5.91
C PRO A 249 2.58 -8.72 5.68
N GLY A 250 1.80 -8.34 6.70
CA GLY A 250 0.87 -7.21 6.69
C GLY A 250 1.46 -5.92 7.26
N ASN A 251 2.78 -5.88 7.49
CA ASN A 251 3.53 -4.71 7.95
C ASN A 251 2.95 -4.03 9.20
N VAL A 252 2.93 -2.70 9.23
CA VAL A 252 2.46 -1.90 10.38
C VAL A 252 0.98 -2.13 10.65
N ARG A 253 0.16 -2.36 9.63
CA ARG A 253 -1.27 -2.66 9.79
C ARG A 253 -1.49 -3.97 10.55
N GLU A 254 -0.72 -5.00 10.25
CA GLU A 254 -0.77 -6.28 10.98
C GLU A 254 -0.26 -6.14 12.42
N LEU A 255 0.86 -5.43 12.61
CA LEU A 255 1.39 -5.13 13.94
C LEU A 255 0.35 -4.41 14.79
N GLN A 256 -0.27 -3.36 14.26
CA GLN A 256 -1.32 -2.58 14.91
C GLN A 256 -2.47 -3.47 15.38
N HIS A 257 -3.04 -4.29 14.49
CA HIS A 257 -4.13 -5.21 14.85
C HIS A 257 -3.69 -6.27 15.87
N THR A 258 -2.44 -6.75 15.75
CA THR A 258 -1.90 -7.75 16.68
C THR A 258 -1.77 -7.17 18.08
N ILE A 259 -1.26 -5.95 18.23
CA ILE A 259 -1.17 -5.26 19.52
C ILE A 259 -2.56 -4.92 20.07
N GLU A 260 -3.47 -4.39 19.25
CA GLU A 260 -4.85 -4.10 19.66
C GLU A 260 -5.53 -5.34 20.25
N ARG A 261 -5.46 -6.45 19.55
CA ARG A 261 -6.01 -7.74 19.99
C ARG A 261 -5.34 -8.23 21.29
N ALA A 262 -4.01 -8.10 21.38
CA ALA A 262 -3.28 -8.48 22.58
C ALA A 262 -3.67 -7.64 23.79
N VAL A 263 -3.94 -6.34 23.63
CA VAL A 263 -4.45 -5.45 24.68
C VAL A 263 -5.87 -5.83 25.09
N ILE A 264 -6.75 -6.12 24.13
CA ILE A 264 -8.15 -6.48 24.43
C ILE A 264 -8.23 -7.79 25.23
N LEU A 265 -7.49 -8.82 24.79
CA LEU A 265 -7.55 -10.18 25.33
C LEU A 265 -6.54 -10.43 26.46
N GLY A 266 -5.56 -9.55 26.62
CA GLY A 266 -4.52 -9.71 27.64
C GLY A 266 -5.01 -9.35 29.04
N ASP A 267 -4.51 -10.12 30.02
CA ASP A 267 -4.67 -9.87 31.43
C ASP A 267 -3.31 -9.50 32.07
N GLY A 268 -3.31 -8.55 33.01
CA GLY A 268 -2.13 -8.09 33.70
C GLY A 268 -1.50 -6.81 33.12
N SER A 269 -0.36 -6.41 33.71
CA SER A 269 0.30 -5.13 33.41
C SER A 269 1.29 -5.18 32.23
N LEU A 270 1.71 -6.35 31.79
CA LEU A 270 2.68 -6.55 30.72
C LEU A 270 2.18 -7.58 29.71
N LEU A 271 2.34 -7.29 28.42
CA LEU A 271 2.08 -8.24 27.34
C LEU A 271 3.19 -9.29 27.27
N LYS A 272 2.79 -10.55 27.28
CA LYS A 272 3.66 -11.74 27.22
C LYS A 272 3.61 -12.38 25.81
N PRO A 273 4.55 -13.28 25.46
CA PRO A 273 4.53 -13.96 24.17
C PRO A 273 3.23 -14.69 23.83
N GLU A 274 2.50 -15.20 24.84
CA GLU A 274 1.24 -15.91 24.65
C GLU A 274 0.11 -15.01 24.16
N ASN A 275 0.18 -13.70 24.43
CA ASN A 275 -0.82 -12.73 23.97
C ASN A 275 -0.76 -12.49 22.46
N PHE A 276 0.34 -12.88 21.79
CA PHE A 276 0.52 -12.69 20.35
C PHE A 276 0.22 -13.98 19.59
N LEU A 277 -0.95 -14.03 18.98
CA LEU A 277 -1.33 -15.08 18.04
C LEU A 277 -1.01 -14.58 16.62
N PHE A 278 0.16 -14.93 16.13
CA PHE A 278 0.45 -14.73 14.72
C PHE A 278 -0.37 -15.73 13.90
N HIS A 279 -1.06 -15.25 12.91
CA HIS A 279 -1.53 -16.16 11.88
C HIS A 279 -0.27 -16.68 11.21
N SER A 280 0.02 -17.95 11.39
CA SER A 280 0.91 -18.66 10.48
C SER A 280 0.23 -18.59 9.11
N SER A 281 0.40 -17.47 8.40
CA SER A 281 0.41 -17.52 6.97
C SER A 281 1.66 -18.32 6.61
N VAL A 282 1.60 -19.62 6.81
CA VAL A 282 2.27 -20.55 5.94
C VAL A 282 1.57 -20.33 4.57
N ARG A 283 1.82 -19.19 3.93
CA ARG A 283 2.22 -19.24 2.55
C ARG A 283 3.56 -20.01 2.61
N GLN A 284 3.50 -21.33 2.76
CA GLN A 284 4.34 -22.13 1.93
C GLN A 284 4.35 -21.34 0.61
N LYS A 285 5.52 -20.79 0.21
CA LYS A 285 5.78 -20.69 -1.21
C LYS A 285 5.10 -21.96 -1.72
N LYS A 286 4.01 -21.85 -2.45
CA LYS A 286 3.73 -22.85 -3.44
C LYS A 286 5.03 -22.83 -4.22
N GLU A 287 5.93 -23.75 -3.86
CA GLU A 287 6.86 -24.28 -4.83
C GLU A 287 5.89 -24.50 -5.99
N GLU A 288 6.10 -23.73 -7.06
CA GLU A 288 5.39 -23.98 -8.31
C GLU A 288 5.43 -25.47 -8.42
N GLU A 289 4.27 -26.11 -8.35
CA GLU A 289 4.19 -27.56 -8.48
C GLU A 289 4.85 -27.81 -9.83
N VAL A 290 6.11 -28.19 -9.75
CA VAL A 290 6.90 -28.53 -10.93
C VAL A 290 6.28 -29.83 -11.38
N LEU A 291 5.27 -29.71 -12.24
CA LEU A 291 4.56 -30.85 -12.86
C LEU A 291 5.49 -31.62 -13.83
N ASN A 292 6.77 -31.22 -13.90
CA ASN A 292 7.79 -31.95 -14.65
C ASN A 292 8.22 -33.16 -13.82
N LEU A 293 7.76 -34.35 -14.22
CA LEU A 293 8.06 -35.62 -13.58
C LEU A 293 9.57 -35.88 -13.41
N GLU A 294 10.41 -35.45 -14.36
CA GLU A 294 11.87 -35.63 -14.26
C GLU A 294 12.48 -34.78 -13.15
N LEU A 295 11.98 -33.54 -12.96
CA LEU A 295 12.45 -32.65 -11.90
C LEU A 295 11.99 -33.14 -10.52
N LEU A 296 10.75 -33.61 -10.42
CA LEU A 296 10.20 -34.21 -9.16
C LEU A 296 10.97 -35.47 -8.79
N GLU A 297 11.24 -36.32 -9.77
CA GLU A 297 12.02 -37.53 -9.59
C GLU A 297 13.45 -37.22 -9.10
N ARG A 298 14.10 -36.23 -9.70
CA ARG A 298 15.43 -35.77 -9.29
C ARG A 298 15.44 -35.24 -7.87
N GLN A 299 14.49 -34.39 -7.51
CA GLN A 299 14.37 -33.84 -6.15
C GLN A 299 14.13 -34.96 -5.13
N ALA A 300 13.30 -35.96 -5.47
CA ALA A 300 13.05 -37.10 -4.61
C ALA A 300 14.33 -37.95 -4.39
N VAL A 301 15.11 -38.20 -5.45
CA VAL A 301 16.39 -38.93 -5.38
C VAL A 301 17.41 -38.17 -4.54
N GLU A 302 17.59 -36.86 -4.78
CA GLU A 302 18.52 -36.04 -4.00
C GLU A 302 18.14 -35.97 -2.52
N LYS A 303 16.85 -35.87 -2.21
CA LYS A 303 16.36 -35.87 -0.83
C LYS A 303 16.58 -37.22 -0.14
N ALA A 304 16.30 -38.32 -0.82
CA ALA A 304 16.54 -39.67 -0.30
C ALA A 304 18.03 -39.95 -0.06
N MET A 305 18.91 -39.51 -0.96
CA MET A 305 20.36 -39.65 -0.81
C MET A 305 20.88 -38.82 0.38
N ARG A 306 20.35 -37.62 0.59
CA ARG A 306 20.69 -36.79 1.74
C ARG A 306 20.25 -37.42 3.07
N LEU A 307 19.01 -37.91 3.14
CA LEU A 307 18.46 -38.54 4.36
C LEU A 307 19.13 -39.89 4.70
N SER A 308 19.69 -40.55 3.70
CA SER A 308 20.41 -41.83 3.86
C SER A 308 21.93 -41.66 4.04
N GLU A 309 22.44 -40.41 4.15
CA GLU A 309 23.87 -40.11 4.26
C GLU A 309 24.72 -40.77 3.15
N GLY A 310 24.15 -40.85 1.94
CA GLY A 310 24.82 -41.47 0.79
C GLY A 310 24.64 -42.98 0.70
N ASN A 311 23.92 -43.64 1.62
CA ASN A 311 23.71 -45.07 1.57
C ASN A 311 22.59 -45.42 0.53
N ILE A 312 23.05 -45.98 -0.59
CA ILE A 312 22.18 -46.30 -1.75
C ILE A 312 21.08 -47.31 -1.41
N THR A 313 21.32 -48.26 -0.53
CA THR A 313 20.33 -49.27 -0.14
C THR A 313 19.19 -48.62 0.64
N ARG A 314 19.49 -47.80 1.64
CA ARG A 314 18.51 -47.04 2.40
C ARG A 314 17.80 -45.99 1.54
N ALA A 315 18.52 -45.32 0.63
CA ALA A 315 17.89 -44.37 -0.30
C ALA A 315 16.87 -45.04 -1.23
N ALA A 316 17.17 -46.24 -1.73
CA ALA A 316 16.27 -47.03 -2.54
C ALA A 316 14.99 -47.47 -1.76
N GLU A 317 15.16 -47.84 -0.49
CA GLU A 317 14.04 -48.14 0.41
C GLU A 317 13.14 -46.93 0.65
N TYR A 318 13.70 -45.72 0.92
CA TYR A 318 12.94 -44.48 1.07
C TYR A 318 12.15 -44.11 -0.20
N LEU A 319 12.68 -44.44 -1.38
CA LEU A 319 12.03 -44.16 -2.66
C LEU A 319 11.08 -45.26 -3.13
N GLY A 320 11.02 -46.42 -2.42
CA GLY A 320 10.19 -47.55 -2.83
C GLY A 320 10.63 -48.20 -4.15
N ILE A 321 11.92 -48.08 -4.53
CA ILE A 321 12.47 -48.63 -5.78
C ILE A 321 13.60 -49.60 -5.50
N THR A 322 13.93 -50.43 -6.51
CA THR A 322 15.06 -51.34 -6.39
C THR A 322 16.40 -50.58 -6.47
N ARG A 323 17.44 -51.09 -5.81
CA ARG A 323 18.78 -50.55 -5.84
C ARG A 323 19.33 -50.34 -7.27
N PHE A 324 19.02 -51.26 -8.17
CA PHE A 324 19.39 -51.14 -9.61
C PHE A 324 18.64 -50.02 -10.33
N ALA A 325 17.39 -49.77 -9.97
CA ALA A 325 16.62 -48.66 -10.54
C ALA A 325 17.20 -47.32 -10.09
N LEU A 326 17.65 -47.21 -8.82
CA LEU A 326 18.29 -46.01 -8.31
C LEU A 326 19.63 -45.73 -9.01
N TYR A 327 20.47 -46.76 -9.23
CA TYR A 327 21.72 -46.62 -9.98
C TYR A 327 21.46 -46.05 -11.39
N ARG A 328 20.50 -46.61 -12.16
CA ARG A 328 20.14 -46.10 -13.49
C ARG A 328 19.69 -44.65 -13.49
N LYS A 329 19.06 -44.19 -12.40
CA LYS A 329 18.58 -42.78 -12.23
C LYS A 329 19.76 -41.85 -11.92
N LEU A 330 20.76 -42.31 -11.20
CA LEU A 330 22.00 -41.57 -10.91
C LEU A 330 22.96 -41.50 -12.09
N GLU A 331 22.94 -42.47 -13.00
CA GLU A 331 23.81 -42.55 -14.19
C GLU A 331 23.30 -41.80 -15.44
N LYS A 332 22.02 -41.34 -15.46
CA LYS A 332 21.52 -40.54 -16.59
C LYS A 332 22.22 -39.20 -16.67
N PRO A 333 23.11 -38.94 -17.63
CA PRO A 333 23.73 -37.64 -17.81
C PRO A 333 22.65 -36.65 -18.28
N VAL A 334 22.51 -35.54 -17.54
CA VAL A 334 21.63 -34.43 -17.92
C VAL A 334 22.31 -33.68 -19.06
N SER A 335 21.75 -33.75 -20.26
CA SER A 335 22.12 -32.89 -21.37
C SER A 335 21.75 -31.44 -21.03
N TYR A 336 22.77 -30.67 -20.67
CA TYR A 336 22.69 -29.21 -20.56
C TYR A 336 22.70 -28.64 -21.98
N THR A 337 21.53 -28.47 -22.57
CA THR A 337 21.36 -27.57 -23.72
C THR A 337 20.11 -26.74 -23.46
N HIS A 338 20.33 -25.48 -23.21
CA HIS A 338 19.51 -24.28 -23.24
C HIS A 338 19.58 -23.43 -21.95
N LEU A 339 20.76 -22.86 -21.72
CA LEU A 339 20.92 -21.60 -20.97
C LEU A 339 22.13 -20.86 -21.58
N ARG A 340 21.95 -20.39 -22.82
CA ARG A 340 22.71 -19.28 -23.43
C ARG A 340 21.87 -18.74 -24.59
N ALA A 341 21.11 -17.69 -24.34
CA ALA A 341 20.82 -16.60 -25.26
C ALA A 341 20.17 -15.48 -24.43
#